data_b6355eb0eb9f5c813222180453214ab3
#
_entry.id   b6355eb0eb9f5c813222180453214ab3
#
_cell.length_a   1.000
_cell.length_b   1.000
_cell.length_c   1.000
_cell.angle_alpha   90.00
_cell.angle_beta   90.00
_cell.angle_gamma   90.00
#
_symmetry.space_group_name_H-M   'P 1'
#
loop_
_entity.id
_entity.type
_entity.pdbx_description
1 polymer ?
#
loop_
_entity_poly.entity_id
_entity_poly.type
_entity_poly.pdbx_seq_one_letter_code
_entity_poly.pdbx_strand_id
1 'polypeptide(L)'
;NLINTINPDHIFCQLIRCAWYLKDEYNYPKTLDYMDALSKGMERRIEGSGWKKLIFSIEFERLKQFENLSYEFFDKHTIISKTDRDYIPHEKKESIQVIPNGIDTHYFKTNNPNPKYDLVFVGNLSYAPNVDAVEYIANHLIGKLCLFKPDIKILISGSNPSKKILKYASKNITIQDWIPDIRNAYNNGKIFLAPLRIGTGLQNKLLEAMSLELPCITTSLANMALGAENEKELIVAKNEKEFVENIEELLNNQTLRQQIGTNARSFVKSNFNW
;
A
#
# COMPACT_ATOMS: atom_id res chain seq x y z
N ASN A 1 7.11 19.48 -30.63
CA ASN A 1 7.22 18.29 -29.76
C ASN A 1 8.26 18.61 -28.67
N LEU A 2 7.89 18.49 -27.39
CA LEU A 2 8.76 18.80 -26.26
C LEU A 2 10.02 17.94 -26.25
N ILE A 3 9.92 16.66 -26.64
CA ILE A 3 11.05 15.72 -26.73
C ILE A 3 12.12 16.24 -27.67
N ASN A 4 11.73 16.71 -28.86
CA ASN A 4 12.69 17.26 -29.83
C ASN A 4 13.36 18.57 -29.34
N THR A 5 12.68 19.33 -28.52
CA THR A 5 13.25 20.57 -27.93
C THR A 5 14.25 20.26 -26.83
N ILE A 6 13.98 19.22 -26.00
CA ILE A 6 14.85 18.81 -24.89
C ILE A 6 16.02 17.97 -25.38
N ASN A 7 15.82 17.16 -26.44
CA ASN A 7 16.78 16.21 -26.99
C ASN A 7 17.41 15.31 -25.91
N PRO A 8 16.60 14.47 -25.22
CA PRO A 8 17.07 13.67 -24.08
C PRO A 8 17.92 12.48 -24.54
N ASP A 9 18.82 12.01 -23.70
CA ASP A 9 19.59 10.78 -23.94
C ASP A 9 18.72 9.52 -23.71
N HIS A 10 17.67 9.63 -22.91
CA HIS A 10 16.79 8.53 -22.57
C HIS A 10 15.41 9.03 -22.13
N ILE A 11 14.34 8.28 -22.42
CA ILE A 11 12.98 8.57 -21.98
C ILE A 11 12.54 7.52 -20.96
N PHE A 12 12.20 7.98 -19.75
CA PHE A 12 11.62 7.13 -18.71
C PHE A 12 10.12 7.42 -18.58
N CYS A 13 9.29 6.42 -18.86
CA CYS A 13 7.83 6.51 -18.80
C CYS A 13 7.32 5.78 -17.57
N GLN A 14 6.82 6.54 -16.60
CA GLN A 14 6.21 5.96 -15.42
C GLN A 14 4.70 5.78 -15.62
N LEU A 15 4.20 4.57 -15.41
CA LEU A 15 2.84 4.10 -15.64
C LEU A 15 2.46 3.95 -17.12
N ILE A 16 1.77 2.88 -17.43
CA ILE A 16 1.26 2.59 -18.79
C ILE A 16 0.33 3.68 -19.32
N ARG A 17 -0.28 4.50 -18.46
CA ARG A 17 -1.20 5.59 -18.86
C ARG A 17 -0.55 6.60 -19.81
N CYS A 18 0.76 6.80 -19.69
CA CYS A 18 1.53 7.69 -20.54
C CYS A 18 2.17 6.98 -21.76
N ALA A 19 2.14 5.65 -21.80
CA ALA A 19 2.82 4.86 -22.81
C ALA A 19 2.34 5.18 -24.24
N TRP A 20 1.05 5.46 -24.43
CA TRP A 20 0.49 5.79 -25.73
C TRP A 20 1.11 7.01 -26.41
N TYR A 21 1.56 7.99 -25.63
CA TYR A 21 2.19 9.20 -26.17
C TYR A 21 3.60 8.93 -26.73
N LEU A 22 4.20 7.79 -26.40
CA LEU A 22 5.57 7.40 -26.77
C LEU A 22 5.62 6.22 -27.76
N LYS A 23 4.47 5.71 -28.23
CA LYS A 23 4.40 4.52 -29.09
C LYS A 23 5.16 4.69 -30.41
N ASP A 24 5.11 5.87 -31.00
CA ASP A 24 5.71 6.20 -32.30
C ASP A 24 7.06 6.96 -32.16
N GLU A 25 7.62 7.04 -30.95
CA GLU A 25 8.93 7.66 -30.73
C GLU A 25 10.02 6.60 -30.80
N TYR A 26 10.84 6.67 -31.85
CA TYR A 26 11.89 5.67 -32.16
C TYR A 26 13.33 6.23 -32.09
N ASN A 27 13.47 7.54 -31.89
CA ASN A 27 14.78 8.19 -31.93
C ASN A 27 15.54 8.11 -30.62
N TYR A 28 14.85 7.78 -29.52
CA TYR A 28 15.41 7.76 -28.18
C TYR A 28 15.17 6.42 -27.50
N PRO A 29 16.16 5.86 -26.77
CA PRO A 29 15.92 4.68 -25.94
C PRO A 29 14.89 4.98 -24.85
N LYS A 30 13.98 4.01 -24.64
CA LYS A 30 12.82 4.18 -23.74
C LYS A 30 12.72 3.07 -22.72
N THR A 31 12.43 3.44 -21.47
CA THR A 31 12.05 2.50 -20.42
C THR A 31 10.61 2.74 -19.99
N LEU A 32 9.81 1.68 -19.91
CA LEU A 32 8.50 1.68 -19.27
C LEU A 32 8.63 1.12 -17.85
N ASP A 33 8.22 1.93 -16.87
CA ASP A 33 7.95 1.45 -15.52
C ASP A 33 6.45 1.20 -15.37
N TYR A 34 6.06 -0.07 -15.29
CA TYR A 34 4.65 -0.45 -15.10
C TYR A 34 4.12 -0.01 -13.75
N MET A 35 4.99 0.12 -12.73
CA MET A 35 4.64 0.29 -11.31
C MET A 35 3.88 -0.93 -10.79
N ASP A 36 2.60 -1.07 -11.14
CA ASP A 36 1.68 -2.13 -10.72
C ASP A 36 1.03 -2.81 -11.94
N ALA A 37 0.49 -4.02 -11.76
CA ALA A 37 -0.42 -4.65 -12.69
C ALA A 37 -1.83 -4.04 -12.55
N LEU A 38 -2.12 -2.97 -13.29
CA LEU A 38 -3.37 -2.22 -13.19
C LEU A 38 -4.59 -3.04 -13.55
N SER A 39 -4.46 -3.96 -14.53
CA SER A 39 -5.52 -4.90 -14.91
C SER A 39 -5.92 -5.78 -13.73
N LYS A 40 -4.94 -6.30 -12.97
CA LYS A 40 -5.21 -7.11 -11.77
C LYS A 40 -5.91 -6.32 -10.67
N GLY A 41 -5.56 -5.05 -10.52
CA GLY A 41 -6.27 -4.13 -9.61
C GLY A 41 -7.73 -3.92 -10.02
N MET A 42 -8.00 -3.87 -11.33
CA MET A 42 -9.36 -3.74 -11.85
C MET A 42 -10.15 -5.04 -11.70
N GLU A 43 -9.54 -6.21 -11.95
CA GLU A 43 -10.16 -7.52 -11.73
C GLU A 43 -10.68 -7.68 -10.30
N ARG A 44 -9.86 -7.32 -9.30
CA ARG A 44 -10.26 -7.35 -7.88
C ARG A 44 -11.43 -6.44 -7.53
N ARG A 45 -11.67 -5.38 -8.32
CA ARG A 45 -12.83 -4.50 -8.14
C ARG A 45 -14.12 -5.08 -8.70
N ILE A 46 -14.03 -6.07 -9.60
CA ILE A 46 -15.20 -6.74 -10.17
C ILE A 46 -15.96 -7.49 -9.06
N GLU A 47 -15.22 -8.11 -8.14
CA GLU A 47 -15.77 -8.79 -6.98
C GLU A 47 -16.45 -7.77 -6.06
N GLY A 48 -17.74 -7.95 -5.79
CA GLY A 48 -18.52 -7.06 -4.91
C GLY A 48 -19.02 -5.76 -5.54
N SER A 49 -18.81 -5.53 -6.86
CA SER A 49 -19.16 -4.25 -7.51
C SER A 49 -20.65 -4.11 -7.92
N GLY A 50 -21.48 -5.14 -7.72
CA GLY A 50 -22.91 -5.09 -8.04
C GLY A 50 -23.18 -4.71 -9.51
N TRP A 51 -24.01 -3.71 -9.74
CA TRP A 51 -24.39 -3.27 -11.10
C TRP A 51 -23.21 -2.70 -11.91
N LYS A 52 -22.11 -2.27 -11.29
CA LYS A 52 -20.90 -1.78 -11.96
C LYS A 52 -20.01 -2.91 -12.51
N LYS A 53 -20.35 -4.17 -12.23
CA LYS A 53 -19.56 -5.35 -12.63
C LYS A 53 -19.22 -5.34 -14.12
N LEU A 54 -20.21 -5.05 -14.97
CA LEU A 54 -20.00 -5.00 -16.42
C LEU A 54 -18.98 -3.92 -16.85
N ILE A 55 -19.06 -2.73 -16.28
CA ILE A 55 -18.13 -1.63 -16.58
C ILE A 55 -16.71 -2.01 -16.17
N PHE A 56 -16.53 -2.57 -14.98
CA PHE A 56 -15.20 -2.99 -14.50
C PHE A 56 -14.64 -4.18 -15.29
N SER A 57 -15.51 -5.10 -15.78
CA SER A 57 -15.07 -6.21 -16.64
C SER A 57 -14.57 -5.72 -18.00
N ILE A 58 -15.25 -4.77 -18.62
CA ILE A 58 -14.80 -4.15 -19.86
C ILE A 58 -13.46 -3.44 -19.66
N GLU A 59 -13.34 -2.67 -18.57
CA GLU A 59 -12.12 -1.93 -18.28
C GLU A 59 -10.95 -2.85 -17.93
N PHE A 60 -11.21 -3.96 -17.24
CA PHE A 60 -10.22 -5.02 -16.99
C PHE A 60 -9.63 -5.57 -18.30
N GLU A 61 -10.48 -5.97 -19.25
CA GLU A 61 -10.03 -6.52 -20.55
C GLU A 61 -9.25 -5.47 -21.36
N ARG A 62 -9.70 -4.21 -21.36
CA ARG A 62 -9.00 -3.11 -22.03
C ARG A 62 -7.62 -2.83 -21.42
N LEU A 63 -7.54 -2.79 -20.10
CA LEU A 63 -6.26 -2.61 -19.39
C LEU A 63 -5.31 -3.76 -19.65
N LYS A 64 -5.80 -5.01 -19.60
CA LYS A 64 -5.02 -6.21 -19.89
C LYS A 64 -4.43 -6.19 -21.30
N GLN A 65 -5.24 -5.83 -22.29
CA GLN A 65 -4.77 -5.67 -23.68
C GLN A 65 -3.74 -4.54 -23.79
N PHE A 66 -3.96 -3.43 -23.09
CA PHE A 66 -3.07 -2.28 -23.15
C PHE A 66 -1.75 -2.52 -22.40
N GLU A 67 -1.75 -3.26 -21.30
CA GLU A 67 -0.52 -3.72 -20.62
C GLU A 67 0.34 -4.58 -21.55
N ASN A 68 -0.30 -5.52 -22.26
CA ASN A 68 0.38 -6.35 -23.24
C ASN A 68 0.96 -5.53 -24.41
N LEU A 69 0.14 -4.65 -24.99
CA LEU A 69 0.54 -3.83 -26.14
C LEU A 69 1.64 -2.83 -25.77
N SER A 70 1.58 -2.23 -24.57
CA SER A 70 2.55 -1.23 -24.11
C SER A 70 3.97 -1.78 -24.00
N TYR A 71 4.12 -3.09 -23.82
CA TYR A 71 5.43 -3.73 -23.82
C TYR A 71 6.19 -3.47 -25.13
N GLU A 72 5.54 -3.53 -26.27
CA GLU A 72 6.16 -3.38 -27.59
C GLU A 72 6.60 -1.94 -27.93
N PHE A 73 6.20 -0.95 -27.10
CA PHE A 73 6.55 0.45 -27.35
C PHE A 73 7.90 0.86 -26.75
N PHE A 74 8.52 0.01 -25.91
CA PHE A 74 9.70 0.35 -25.11
C PHE A 74 10.81 -0.68 -25.23
N ASP A 75 12.05 -0.23 -25.03
CA ASP A 75 13.25 -1.07 -25.11
C ASP A 75 13.54 -1.81 -23.82
N LYS A 76 13.17 -1.21 -22.67
CA LYS A 76 13.37 -1.76 -21.33
C LYS A 76 12.10 -1.61 -20.50
N HIS A 77 11.94 -2.51 -19.53
CA HIS A 77 10.75 -2.61 -18.70
C HIS A 77 11.12 -2.83 -17.25
N THR A 78 10.45 -2.11 -16.35
CA THR A 78 10.57 -2.26 -14.90
C THR A 78 9.21 -2.39 -14.24
N ILE A 79 9.17 -2.99 -13.07
CA ILE A 79 7.99 -3.13 -12.23
C ILE A 79 8.42 -3.25 -10.76
N ILE A 80 7.56 -2.84 -9.81
CA ILE A 80 7.95 -2.77 -8.39
C ILE A 80 7.87 -4.10 -7.63
N SER A 81 7.16 -5.11 -8.15
CA SER A 81 7.10 -6.40 -7.48
C SER A 81 7.07 -7.58 -8.46
N LYS A 82 7.62 -8.71 -8.02
CA LYS A 82 7.54 -9.98 -8.76
C LYS A 82 6.08 -10.42 -8.93
N THR A 83 5.28 -10.26 -7.91
CA THR A 83 3.85 -10.60 -7.94
C THR A 83 3.12 -9.84 -9.05
N ASP A 84 3.36 -8.53 -9.19
CA ASP A 84 2.75 -7.74 -10.24
C ASP A 84 3.31 -8.10 -11.62
N ARG A 85 4.62 -8.38 -11.72
CA ARG A 85 5.22 -8.87 -12.97
C ARG A 85 4.53 -10.12 -13.47
N ASP A 86 4.25 -11.05 -12.58
CA ASP A 86 3.63 -12.33 -12.94
C ASP A 86 2.19 -12.15 -13.47
N TYR A 87 1.53 -11.04 -13.16
CA TYR A 87 0.21 -10.67 -13.69
C TYR A 87 0.25 -9.95 -15.04
N ILE A 88 1.39 -9.41 -15.46
CA ILE A 88 1.49 -8.77 -16.79
C ILE A 88 1.22 -9.80 -17.89
N PRO A 89 0.27 -9.55 -18.80
CA PRO A 89 -0.20 -10.54 -19.76
C PRO A 89 0.68 -10.61 -21.03
N HIS A 90 1.99 -10.50 -20.88
CA HIS A 90 2.94 -10.52 -21.99
C HIS A 90 3.82 -11.77 -21.95
N GLU A 91 4.10 -12.38 -23.12
CA GLU A 91 4.91 -13.61 -23.20
C GLU A 91 6.34 -13.44 -22.68
N LYS A 92 6.93 -12.24 -22.87
CA LYS A 92 8.27 -11.89 -22.40
C LYS A 92 8.29 -11.24 -21.01
N LYS A 93 7.25 -11.37 -20.20
CA LYS A 93 7.15 -10.73 -18.89
C LYS A 93 8.32 -11.03 -17.95
N GLU A 94 8.98 -12.18 -18.09
CA GLU A 94 10.15 -12.54 -17.29
C GLU A 94 11.37 -11.61 -17.56
N SER A 95 11.40 -10.90 -18.69
CA SER A 95 12.43 -9.90 -18.97
C SER A 95 12.16 -8.54 -18.29
N ILE A 96 10.96 -8.34 -17.73
CA ILE A 96 10.65 -7.14 -16.95
C ILE A 96 11.47 -7.18 -15.67
N GLN A 97 12.33 -6.19 -15.48
CA GLN A 97 13.19 -6.10 -14.30
C GLN A 97 12.37 -5.67 -13.08
N VAL A 98 12.44 -6.46 -12.01
CA VAL A 98 11.81 -6.10 -10.74
C VAL A 98 12.73 -5.15 -9.99
N ILE A 99 12.26 -3.92 -9.77
CA ILE A 99 12.95 -2.88 -8.99
C ILE A 99 11.95 -2.40 -7.93
N PRO A 100 12.01 -2.93 -6.71
CA PRO A 100 11.05 -2.56 -5.67
C PRO A 100 11.24 -1.10 -5.23
N ASN A 101 10.16 -0.48 -4.77
CA ASN A 101 10.27 0.78 -4.06
C ASN A 101 11.14 0.60 -2.82
N GLY A 102 12.04 1.55 -2.60
CA GLY A 102 12.84 1.60 -1.39
C GLY A 102 12.31 2.65 -0.41
N ILE A 103 12.91 2.68 0.76
CA ILE A 103 12.64 3.67 1.79
C ILE A 103 13.95 4.14 2.44
N ASP A 104 14.03 5.44 2.72
CA ASP A 104 15.12 5.98 3.53
C ASP A 104 14.92 5.60 5.01
N THR A 105 15.60 4.54 5.42
CA THR A 105 15.53 4.03 6.80
C THR A 105 16.26 4.92 7.82
N HIS A 106 17.04 5.91 7.39
CA HIS A 106 17.62 6.93 8.26
C HIS A 106 16.60 8.03 8.54
N TYR A 107 15.81 8.41 7.55
CA TYR A 107 14.72 9.37 7.70
C TYR A 107 13.56 8.76 8.50
N PHE A 108 13.12 7.54 8.16
CA PHE A 108 12.08 6.80 8.89
C PHE A 108 12.70 6.00 10.04
N LYS A 109 12.91 6.68 11.16
CA LYS A 109 13.32 6.05 12.43
C LYS A 109 12.41 6.51 13.58
N THR A 110 12.17 5.61 14.54
CA THR A 110 11.33 5.93 15.72
C THR A 110 11.96 7.01 16.58
N ASN A 111 11.13 7.90 17.11
CA ASN A 111 11.54 8.99 17.99
C ASN A 111 10.51 9.32 19.08
N ASN A 112 9.44 8.54 19.23
CA ASN A 112 8.41 8.79 20.25
C ASN A 112 8.21 7.57 21.15
N PRO A 113 8.74 7.59 22.40
CA PRO A 113 8.56 6.51 23.36
C PRO A 113 7.15 6.41 23.96
N ASN A 114 6.31 7.46 23.82
CA ASN A 114 5.00 7.57 24.44
C ASN A 114 3.88 7.84 23.42
N PRO A 115 3.49 6.83 22.61
CA PRO A 115 2.43 6.98 21.63
C PRO A 115 1.07 7.25 22.30
N LYS A 116 0.30 8.18 21.72
CA LYS A 116 -1.01 8.62 22.25
C LYS A 116 -2.17 7.73 21.84
N TYR A 117 -1.99 6.96 20.76
CA TYR A 117 -3.02 6.11 20.18
C TYR A 117 -2.62 4.64 20.28
N ASP A 118 -3.60 3.78 20.47
CA ASP A 118 -3.38 2.34 20.48
C ASP A 118 -3.12 1.83 19.04
N LEU A 119 -3.89 2.34 18.08
CA LEU A 119 -3.77 1.98 16.67
C LEU A 119 -3.60 3.24 15.80
N VAL A 120 -2.86 3.09 14.69
CA VAL A 120 -2.76 4.13 13.66
C VAL A 120 -2.93 3.53 12.28
N PHE A 121 -3.63 4.25 11.41
CA PHE A 121 -3.70 4.04 9.97
C PHE A 121 -3.28 5.32 9.24
N VAL A 122 -2.47 5.17 8.19
CA VAL A 122 -1.98 6.30 7.40
C VAL A 122 -2.20 6.06 5.91
N GLY A 123 -2.62 7.11 5.18
CA GLY A 123 -2.74 7.06 3.73
C GLY A 123 -3.57 8.18 3.13
N ASN A 124 -3.54 8.34 1.82
CA ASN A 124 -4.44 9.26 1.12
C ASN A 124 -5.89 8.78 1.30
N LEU A 125 -6.71 9.57 2.01
CA LEU A 125 -8.08 9.23 2.41
C LEU A 125 -9.13 9.44 1.30
N SER A 126 -8.69 9.76 0.07
CA SER A 126 -9.51 9.72 -1.15
C SER A 126 -9.21 8.51 -2.03
N TYR A 127 -8.11 7.79 -1.78
CA TYR A 127 -7.72 6.60 -2.55
C TYR A 127 -8.55 5.38 -2.11
N ALA A 128 -9.21 4.73 -3.07
CA ALA A 128 -10.20 3.68 -2.80
C ALA A 128 -9.75 2.57 -1.83
N PRO A 129 -8.54 1.99 -1.92
CA PRO A 129 -8.07 1.00 -0.95
C PRO A 129 -7.95 1.53 0.48
N ASN A 130 -7.58 2.79 0.65
CA ASN A 130 -7.48 3.41 1.97
C ASN A 130 -8.86 3.72 2.54
N VAL A 131 -9.78 4.18 1.69
CA VAL A 131 -11.19 4.40 2.06
C VAL A 131 -11.82 3.10 2.55
N ASP A 132 -11.65 2.00 1.79
CA ASP A 132 -12.13 0.67 2.17
C ASP A 132 -11.55 0.20 3.52
N ALA A 133 -10.26 0.39 3.74
CA ALA A 133 -9.62 0.04 5.00
C ALA A 133 -10.18 0.83 6.19
N VAL A 134 -10.39 2.15 6.03
CA VAL A 134 -11.00 2.99 7.07
C VAL A 134 -12.43 2.57 7.36
N GLU A 135 -13.22 2.28 6.33
CA GLU A 135 -14.59 1.77 6.47
C GLU A 135 -14.62 0.43 7.20
N TYR A 136 -13.68 -0.45 6.91
CA TYR A 136 -13.57 -1.73 7.60
C TYR A 136 -13.21 -1.55 9.07
N ILE A 137 -12.28 -0.67 9.42
CA ILE A 137 -11.95 -0.33 10.81
C ILE A 137 -13.21 0.17 11.53
N ALA A 138 -13.91 1.15 10.93
CA ALA A 138 -15.02 1.85 11.56
C ALA A 138 -16.32 1.00 11.66
N ASN A 139 -16.58 0.14 10.69
CA ASN A 139 -17.85 -0.62 10.65
C ASN A 139 -17.71 -2.04 11.21
N HIS A 140 -16.53 -2.65 11.17
CA HIS A 140 -16.37 -4.06 11.48
C HIS A 140 -15.45 -4.32 12.68
N LEU A 141 -14.43 -3.47 12.92
CA LEU A 141 -13.46 -3.72 13.98
C LEU A 141 -13.77 -2.94 15.26
N ILE A 142 -14.08 -1.64 15.16
CA ILE A 142 -14.15 -0.77 16.35
C ILE A 142 -15.15 -1.26 17.41
N GLY A 143 -16.34 -1.75 16.99
CA GLY A 143 -17.33 -2.25 17.93
C GLY A 143 -16.81 -3.45 18.75
N LYS A 144 -16.08 -4.36 18.11
CA LYS A 144 -15.49 -5.53 18.75
C LYS A 144 -14.30 -5.14 19.63
N LEU A 145 -13.47 -4.21 19.18
CA LEU A 145 -12.34 -3.70 19.95
C LEU A 145 -12.79 -2.99 21.23
N CYS A 146 -13.91 -2.27 21.19
CA CYS A 146 -14.46 -1.62 22.38
C CYS A 146 -15.01 -2.60 23.43
N LEU A 147 -15.25 -3.87 23.10
CA LEU A 147 -15.67 -4.89 24.06
C LEU A 147 -14.54 -5.22 25.05
N PHE A 148 -13.29 -5.31 24.59
CA PHE A 148 -12.17 -5.57 25.48
C PHE A 148 -11.49 -4.28 25.98
N LYS A 149 -11.51 -3.20 25.18
CA LYS A 149 -10.91 -1.91 25.53
C LYS A 149 -11.85 -0.75 25.16
N PRO A 150 -12.81 -0.37 26.05
CA PRO A 150 -13.80 0.67 25.76
C PRO A 150 -13.23 2.06 25.47
N ASP A 151 -12.01 2.34 25.94
CA ASP A 151 -11.26 3.59 25.75
C ASP A 151 -10.19 3.52 24.65
N ILE A 152 -10.22 2.47 23.81
CA ILE A 152 -9.28 2.31 22.69
C ILE A 152 -9.25 3.58 21.83
N LYS A 153 -8.06 4.01 21.44
CA LYS A 153 -7.84 5.19 20.60
C LYS A 153 -7.21 4.82 19.27
N ILE A 154 -7.85 5.21 18.20
CA ILE A 154 -7.40 4.98 16.82
C ILE A 154 -7.17 6.33 16.14
N LEU A 155 -5.97 6.51 15.57
CA LEU A 155 -5.66 7.63 14.68
C LEU A 155 -5.77 7.18 13.24
N ILE A 156 -6.56 7.86 12.44
CA ILE A 156 -6.60 7.75 10.98
C ILE A 156 -6.09 9.06 10.42
N SER A 157 -4.93 9.05 9.78
CA SER A 157 -4.27 10.26 9.30
C SER A 157 -3.95 10.18 7.80
N GLY A 158 -4.16 11.29 7.11
CA GLY A 158 -3.80 11.41 5.70
C GLY A 158 -4.56 12.46 4.92
N SER A 159 -4.07 12.74 3.73
CA SER A 159 -4.61 13.80 2.87
C SER A 159 -5.99 13.47 2.31
N ASN A 160 -6.75 14.53 2.04
CA ASN A 160 -8.02 14.52 1.31
C ASN A 160 -9.12 13.62 1.92
N PRO A 161 -9.43 13.72 3.23
CA PRO A 161 -10.52 12.96 3.81
C PRO A 161 -11.87 13.41 3.20
N SER A 162 -12.59 12.45 2.62
CA SER A 162 -13.92 12.72 2.11
C SER A 162 -14.92 12.99 3.25
N LYS A 163 -16.03 13.67 2.95
CA LYS A 163 -17.12 13.88 3.93
C LYS A 163 -17.63 12.56 4.54
N LYS A 164 -17.55 11.45 3.80
CA LYS A 164 -17.91 10.12 4.27
C LYS A 164 -16.94 9.63 5.34
N ILE A 165 -15.63 9.79 5.10
CA ILE A 165 -14.58 9.41 6.06
C ILE A 165 -14.68 10.24 7.33
N LEU A 166 -14.88 11.56 7.23
CA LEU A 166 -15.00 12.44 8.38
C LEU A 166 -16.15 12.04 9.33
N LYS A 167 -17.21 11.40 8.84
CA LYS A 167 -18.33 10.91 9.68
C LYS A 167 -17.96 9.76 10.61
N TYR A 168 -16.83 9.07 10.40
CA TYR A 168 -16.36 8.02 11.30
C TYR A 168 -15.64 8.54 12.53
N ALA A 169 -15.35 9.86 12.61
CA ALA A 169 -14.81 10.46 13.81
C ALA A 169 -15.74 10.23 15.02
N SER A 170 -15.17 9.80 16.14
CA SER A 170 -15.89 9.44 17.36
C SER A 170 -14.99 9.60 18.59
N LYS A 171 -15.47 9.24 19.77
CA LYS A 171 -14.61 9.23 20.98
C LYS A 171 -13.40 8.29 20.88
N ASN A 172 -13.49 7.26 20.03
CA ASN A 172 -12.46 6.25 19.83
C ASN A 172 -11.66 6.44 18.52
N ILE A 173 -12.19 7.16 17.53
CA ILE A 173 -11.57 7.36 16.22
C ILE A 173 -11.31 8.86 16.01
N THR A 174 -10.04 9.22 15.88
CA THR A 174 -9.61 10.56 15.46
C THR A 174 -9.27 10.53 13.99
N ILE A 175 -9.90 11.41 13.20
CA ILE A 175 -9.55 11.63 11.79
C ILE A 175 -8.70 12.89 11.72
N GLN A 176 -7.48 12.76 11.21
CA GLN A 176 -6.55 13.88 11.04
C GLN A 176 -6.22 14.05 9.57
N ASP A 177 -6.40 15.24 9.03
CA ASP A 177 -6.02 15.60 7.68
C ASP A 177 -4.50 15.63 7.53
N TRP A 178 -4.03 16.08 6.38
CA TRP A 178 -2.62 16.20 6.05
C TRP A 178 -1.79 16.85 7.17
N ILE A 179 -0.62 16.31 7.40
CA ILE A 179 0.37 16.84 8.35
C ILE A 179 1.72 17.01 7.64
N PRO A 180 2.53 18.02 8.02
CA PRO A 180 3.81 18.30 7.38
C PRO A 180 4.82 17.13 7.43
N ASP A 181 4.81 16.38 8.51
CA ASP A 181 5.68 15.22 8.70
C ASP A 181 4.86 13.99 9.07
N ILE A 182 4.70 13.08 8.11
CA ILE A 182 3.90 11.88 8.26
C ILE A 182 4.41 10.94 9.35
N ARG A 183 5.71 11.00 9.69
CA ARG A 183 6.30 10.20 10.78
C ARG A 183 5.64 10.50 12.11
N ASN A 184 5.13 11.72 12.31
CA ASN A 184 4.41 12.09 13.53
C ASN A 184 3.09 11.30 13.67
N ALA A 185 2.41 10.95 12.58
CA ALA A 185 1.24 10.09 12.65
C ALA A 185 1.62 8.67 13.08
N TYR A 186 2.60 8.07 12.40
CA TYR A 186 3.07 6.72 12.73
C TYR A 186 3.58 6.63 14.17
N ASN A 187 4.47 7.53 14.57
CA ASN A 187 5.07 7.55 15.92
C ASN A 187 4.06 7.77 17.06
N ASN A 188 2.86 8.25 16.76
CA ASN A 188 1.79 8.40 17.74
C ASN A 188 0.96 7.13 17.96
N GLY A 189 1.20 6.05 17.19
CA GLY A 189 0.53 4.76 17.35
C GLY A 189 1.41 3.69 18.01
N LYS A 190 0.79 2.76 18.75
CA LYS A 190 1.46 1.55 19.27
C LYS A 190 1.52 0.43 18.21
N ILE A 191 0.52 0.38 17.33
CA ILE A 191 0.37 -0.64 16.30
C ILE A 191 -0.11 0.05 15.01
N PHE A 192 0.50 -0.29 13.88
CA PHE A 192 0.01 0.11 12.56
C PHE A 192 -1.01 -0.90 12.06
N LEU A 193 -2.25 -0.46 11.85
CA LEU A 193 -3.35 -1.29 11.42
C LEU A 193 -3.71 -0.98 9.96
N ALA A 194 -3.43 -1.91 9.06
CA ALA A 194 -3.67 -1.75 7.62
C ALA A 194 -4.51 -2.89 7.02
N PRO A 195 -5.82 -2.95 7.26
CA PRO A 195 -6.70 -4.01 6.76
C PRO A 195 -7.06 -3.79 5.29
N LEU A 196 -6.04 -3.82 4.41
CA LEU A 196 -6.16 -3.57 2.98
C LEU A 196 -6.74 -4.79 2.27
N ARG A 197 -7.97 -4.70 1.77
CA ARG A 197 -8.71 -5.79 1.13
C ARG A 197 -8.77 -5.66 -0.39
N ILE A 198 -8.43 -4.49 -0.90
CA ILE A 198 -8.37 -4.19 -2.34
C ILE A 198 -7.08 -3.44 -2.66
N GLY A 199 -6.66 -3.49 -3.89
CA GLY A 199 -5.44 -2.83 -4.39
C GLY A 199 -4.41 -3.83 -4.91
N THR A 200 -3.32 -3.29 -5.42
CA THR A 200 -2.16 -4.00 -5.98
C THR A 200 -0.88 -3.37 -5.47
N GLY A 201 0.24 -4.00 -5.78
CA GLY A 201 1.56 -3.45 -5.59
C GLY A 201 2.07 -3.46 -4.15
N LEU A 202 3.31 -3.01 -4.03
CA LEU A 202 3.99 -2.85 -2.76
C LEU A 202 3.40 -1.66 -1.99
N GLN A 203 3.03 -1.91 -0.74
CA GLN A 203 2.40 -0.91 0.11
C GLN A 203 3.45 -0.09 0.88
N ASN A 204 3.83 1.07 0.34
CA ASN A 204 4.85 1.94 0.95
C ASN A 204 4.57 2.28 2.42
N LYS A 205 3.29 2.42 2.80
CA LYS A 205 2.89 2.68 4.19
C LYS A 205 3.31 1.56 5.16
N LEU A 206 3.40 0.30 4.68
CA LEU A 206 3.93 -0.80 5.48
C LEU A 206 5.44 -0.66 5.63
N LEU A 207 6.18 -0.32 4.56
CA LEU A 207 7.62 -0.04 4.64
C LEU A 207 7.92 1.10 5.61
N GLU A 208 7.14 2.18 5.56
CA GLU A 208 7.25 3.35 6.45
C GLU A 208 7.03 2.95 7.92
N ALA A 209 5.92 2.26 8.22
CA ALA A 209 5.59 1.80 9.55
C ALA A 209 6.65 0.82 10.11
N MET A 210 7.04 -0.18 9.31
CA MET A 210 8.05 -1.17 9.66
C MET A 210 9.43 -0.53 9.88
N SER A 211 9.79 0.46 9.05
CA SER A 211 11.03 1.23 9.23
C SER A 211 11.06 1.99 10.55
N LEU A 212 9.91 2.40 11.07
CA LEU A 212 9.74 3.07 12.36
C LEU A 212 9.62 2.08 13.54
N GLU A 213 9.91 0.79 13.35
CA GLU A 213 9.76 -0.25 14.36
C GLU A 213 8.32 -0.39 14.89
N LEU A 214 7.34 0.04 14.10
CA LEU A 214 5.95 -0.06 14.46
C LEU A 214 5.41 -1.43 14.03
N PRO A 215 4.96 -2.30 14.97
CA PRO A 215 4.40 -3.59 14.59
C PRO A 215 3.15 -3.39 13.73
N CYS A 216 3.10 -4.11 12.61
CA CYS A 216 2.06 -3.98 11.60
C CYS A 216 1.11 -5.16 11.64
N ILE A 217 -0.20 -4.89 11.61
CA ILE A 217 -1.24 -5.90 11.35
C ILE A 217 -1.88 -5.59 10.01
N THR A 218 -1.85 -6.54 9.08
CA THR A 218 -2.34 -6.34 7.72
C THR A 218 -3.01 -7.60 7.15
N THR A 219 -3.41 -7.57 5.88
CA THR A 219 -3.98 -8.72 5.17
C THR A 219 -2.94 -9.50 4.39
N SER A 220 -3.25 -10.74 4.03
CA SER A 220 -2.41 -11.54 3.11
C SER A 220 -2.21 -10.83 1.77
N LEU A 221 -3.24 -10.10 1.28
CA LEU A 221 -3.16 -9.34 0.05
C LEU A 221 -2.08 -8.25 0.10
N ALA A 222 -2.03 -7.47 1.19
CA ALA A 222 -1.05 -6.40 1.33
C ALA A 222 0.37 -6.92 1.57
N ASN A 223 0.51 -8.09 2.22
CA ASN A 223 1.80 -8.73 2.44
C ASN A 223 2.35 -9.45 1.20
N MET A 224 1.51 -9.77 0.22
CA MET A 224 1.91 -10.59 -0.95
C MET A 224 3.09 -9.98 -1.72
N ALA A 225 3.07 -8.67 -1.98
CA ALA A 225 4.15 -7.96 -2.68
C ALA A 225 5.33 -7.61 -1.76
N LEU A 226 5.10 -7.52 -0.44
CA LEU A 226 6.10 -7.23 0.57
C LEU A 226 6.94 -8.48 0.89
N GLY A 227 6.30 -9.64 1.05
CA GLY A 227 6.96 -10.91 1.32
C GLY A 227 7.54 -11.04 2.73
N ALA A 228 7.02 -10.27 3.70
CA ALA A 228 7.44 -10.37 5.10
C ALA A 228 6.89 -11.62 5.77
N GLU A 229 7.65 -12.22 6.70
CA GLU A 229 7.29 -13.42 7.42
C GLU A 229 6.23 -13.11 8.49
N ASN A 230 5.09 -13.86 8.42
CA ASN A 230 4.02 -13.71 9.40
C ASN A 230 4.47 -14.06 10.81
N GLU A 231 3.96 -13.35 11.83
CA GLU A 231 4.26 -13.50 13.26
C GLU A 231 5.72 -13.19 13.65
N LYS A 232 6.56 -12.84 12.69
CA LYS A 232 7.95 -12.49 12.93
C LYS A 232 8.24 -11.02 12.58
N GLU A 233 7.89 -10.59 11.37
CA GLU A 233 8.18 -9.26 10.83
C GLU A 233 6.94 -8.38 10.75
N LEU A 234 5.77 -9.00 10.67
CA LEU A 234 4.44 -8.39 10.78
C LEU A 234 3.41 -9.46 11.16
N ILE A 235 2.16 -9.05 11.35
CA ILE A 235 1.04 -9.97 11.58
C ILE A 235 0.09 -9.93 10.38
N VAL A 236 -0.24 -11.12 9.84
CA VAL A 236 -1.26 -11.28 8.79
C VAL A 236 -2.56 -11.77 9.42
N ALA A 237 -3.62 -10.97 9.29
CA ALA A 237 -4.96 -11.34 9.71
C ALA A 237 -5.87 -11.58 8.49
N LYS A 238 -6.67 -12.66 8.50
CA LYS A 238 -7.52 -13.11 7.39
C LYS A 238 -8.97 -12.64 7.51
N ASN A 239 -9.42 -12.36 8.73
CA ASN A 239 -10.80 -12.02 9.04
C ASN A 239 -10.88 -11.11 10.27
N GLU A 240 -12.09 -10.60 10.57
CA GLU A 240 -12.33 -9.69 11.68
C GLU A 240 -11.91 -10.25 13.04
N LYS A 241 -12.12 -11.54 13.27
CA LYS A 241 -11.77 -12.22 14.52
C LYS A 241 -10.26 -12.19 14.73
N GLU A 242 -9.48 -12.59 13.73
CA GLU A 242 -8.01 -12.58 13.79
C GLU A 242 -7.45 -11.16 13.96
N PHE A 243 -8.05 -10.14 13.30
CA PHE A 243 -7.67 -8.75 13.54
C PHE A 243 -7.83 -8.36 15.00
N VAL A 244 -8.99 -8.68 15.61
CA VAL A 244 -9.28 -8.32 17.00
C VAL A 244 -8.36 -9.05 17.96
N GLU A 245 -8.18 -10.36 17.81
CA GLU A 245 -7.31 -11.20 18.66
C GLU A 245 -5.85 -10.72 18.61
N ASN A 246 -5.32 -10.47 17.42
CA ASN A 246 -3.94 -9.99 17.26
C ASN A 246 -3.74 -8.56 17.81
N ILE A 247 -4.73 -7.68 17.66
CA ILE A 247 -4.69 -6.34 18.26
C ILE A 247 -4.68 -6.45 19.77
N GLU A 248 -5.54 -7.29 20.36
CA GLU A 248 -5.61 -7.50 21.82
C GLU A 248 -4.29 -8.07 22.33
N GLU A 249 -3.75 -9.10 21.67
CA GLU A 249 -2.46 -9.69 22.04
C GLU A 249 -1.33 -8.65 22.03
N LEU A 250 -1.19 -7.92 20.93
CA LEU A 250 -0.13 -6.92 20.81
C LEU A 250 -0.32 -5.75 21.77
N LEU A 251 -1.54 -5.34 22.10
CA LEU A 251 -1.76 -4.28 23.08
C LEU A 251 -1.37 -4.71 24.50
N ASN A 252 -1.59 -5.98 24.84
CA ASN A 252 -1.29 -6.54 26.15
C ASN A 252 0.17 -7.02 26.30
N ASN A 253 0.88 -7.28 25.19
CA ASN A 253 2.24 -7.81 25.19
C ASN A 253 3.24 -6.82 24.57
N GLN A 254 3.81 -5.98 25.43
CA GLN A 254 4.82 -4.98 25.01
C GLN A 254 6.08 -5.62 24.43
N THR A 255 6.52 -6.74 25.00
CA THR A 255 7.73 -7.45 24.54
C THR A 255 7.55 -7.96 23.13
N LEU A 256 6.40 -8.58 22.85
CA LEU A 256 6.07 -9.06 21.50
C LEU A 256 5.99 -7.88 20.50
N ARG A 257 5.36 -6.75 20.89
CA ARG A 257 5.33 -5.55 20.03
C ARG A 257 6.74 -5.08 19.66
N GLN A 258 7.63 -5.00 20.64
CA GLN A 258 9.02 -4.57 20.41
C GLN A 258 9.79 -5.55 19.53
N GLN A 259 9.61 -6.85 19.75
CA GLN A 259 10.27 -7.89 18.96
C GLN A 259 9.84 -7.83 17.49
N ILE A 260 8.53 -7.77 17.22
CA ILE A 260 7.99 -7.67 15.86
C ILE A 260 8.46 -6.37 15.20
N GLY A 261 8.41 -5.24 15.92
CA GLY A 261 8.88 -3.95 15.40
C GLY A 261 10.36 -3.96 15.02
N THR A 262 11.22 -4.52 15.86
CA THR A 262 12.67 -4.65 15.58
C THR A 262 12.93 -5.56 14.38
N ASN A 263 12.23 -6.70 14.29
CA ASN A 263 12.33 -7.60 13.14
C ASN A 263 11.83 -6.93 11.86
N ALA A 264 10.70 -6.21 11.93
CA ALA A 264 10.13 -5.44 10.83
C ALA A 264 11.15 -4.44 10.24
N ARG A 265 11.80 -3.65 11.11
CA ARG A 265 12.84 -2.71 10.69
C ARG A 265 14.04 -3.40 10.06
N SER A 266 14.50 -4.50 10.64
CA SER A 266 15.62 -5.29 10.12
C SER A 266 15.31 -5.83 8.73
N PHE A 267 14.10 -6.35 8.53
CA PHE A 267 13.61 -6.81 7.23
C PHE A 267 13.60 -5.69 6.18
N VAL A 268 13.04 -4.52 6.52
CA VAL A 268 12.99 -3.37 5.59
C VAL A 268 14.40 -2.88 5.24
N LYS A 269 15.30 -2.78 6.21
CA LYS A 269 16.70 -2.39 5.97
C LYS A 269 17.42 -3.33 5.02
N SER A 270 17.15 -4.63 5.12
CA SER A 270 17.84 -5.65 4.30
C SER A 270 17.27 -5.74 2.88
N ASN A 271 15.99 -5.43 2.67
CA ASN A 271 15.30 -5.72 1.42
C ASN A 271 14.83 -4.47 0.65
N PHE A 272 14.63 -3.32 1.33
CA PHE A 272 13.97 -2.14 0.77
C PHE A 272 14.68 -0.82 1.10
N ASN A 273 15.93 -0.86 1.57
CA ASN A 273 16.67 0.37 1.84
C ASN A 273 17.23 0.97 0.54
N TRP A 274 17.15 2.30 0.41
CA TRP A 274 17.79 3.03 -0.69
C TRP A 274 19.31 3.05 -0.56
#